data_ffa9c7b2e413a2355a898ff241036821
#
_entry.id   ffa9c7b2e413a2355a898ff241036821
#
_cell.length_a   1.000
_cell.length_b   1.000
_cell.length_c   1.000
_cell.angle_alpha   90.00
_cell.angle_beta   90.00
_cell.angle_gamma   90.00
#
_symmetry.space_group_name_H-M   'P 1'
#
loop_
_entity.id
_entity.type
_entity.pdbx_description
1 polymer ?
#
loop_
_entity_poly.entity_id
_entity_poly.type
_entity_poly.pdbx_seq_one_letter_code
_entity_poly.pdbx_strand_id
1 'polypeptide(L)'
;MPPQNVNHAVVMAKEVRVVHHPGRRRDVMMPYAPALLIRRGSLLFLSGVTAAPVYHSHPHREEEFDLPPHMREQAVLTMENLKQTLEAAGCTLADVVSATRYLTDAAEQDDLNRVWSAYLGDHLPTTTTVEVSRLATHPRCKLEISVIAVADSTPPKRRRKRSRRVGGVRGPDRGPRR
;
A
#
# COMPACT_ATOMS: atom_id res chain seq x y z
N MET A 1 18.09 38.04 12.06
CA MET A 1 17.32 36.77 12.07
C MET A 1 18.32 35.65 11.86
N PRO A 2 18.43 34.66 12.76
CA PRO A 2 19.30 33.51 12.54
C PRO A 2 18.69 32.62 11.42
N PRO A 3 19.51 31.99 10.58
CA PRO A 3 19.01 31.12 9.51
C PRO A 3 18.26 29.91 10.12
N GLN A 4 17.03 29.68 9.64
CA GLN A 4 16.28 28.50 10.00
C GLN A 4 16.99 27.27 9.40
N ASN A 5 17.55 26.45 10.26
CA ASN A 5 18.19 25.19 9.89
C ASN A 5 17.09 24.22 9.45
N VAL A 6 16.80 24.20 8.16
CA VAL A 6 15.87 23.25 7.55
C VAL A 6 16.56 21.88 7.55
N ASN A 7 16.33 21.09 8.59
CA ASN A 7 16.78 19.71 8.66
C ASN A 7 16.09 18.93 7.54
N HIS A 8 16.72 18.84 6.38
CA HIS A 8 16.28 17.92 5.32
C HIS A 8 16.47 16.49 5.86
N ALA A 9 15.36 15.84 6.17
CA ALA A 9 15.39 14.42 6.47
C ALA A 9 15.91 13.69 5.22
N VAL A 10 17.04 12.97 5.37
CA VAL A 10 17.57 12.16 4.28
C VAL A 10 16.58 11.04 3.99
N VAL A 11 15.93 11.10 2.84
CA VAL A 11 15.07 10.00 2.36
C VAL A 11 15.99 8.87 1.92
N MET A 12 15.79 7.68 2.48
CA MET A 12 16.53 6.48 2.09
C MET A 12 15.70 5.73 1.06
N ALA A 13 16.23 5.57 -0.15
CA ALA A 13 15.59 4.83 -1.21
C ALA A 13 15.30 3.38 -0.78
N LYS A 14 14.13 2.89 -1.17
CA LYS A 14 13.76 1.48 -0.98
C LYS A 14 14.71 0.56 -1.77
N GLU A 15 14.88 -0.66 -1.28
CA GLU A 15 15.66 -1.70 -1.94
C GLU A 15 14.83 -2.98 -1.99
N VAL A 16 14.37 -3.31 -3.20
CA VAL A 16 13.57 -4.50 -3.51
C VAL A 16 14.31 -5.31 -4.56
N ARG A 17 14.48 -6.60 -4.33
CA ARG A 17 15.18 -7.52 -5.22
C ARG A 17 14.28 -8.67 -5.64
N VAL A 18 14.22 -8.95 -6.96
CA VAL A 18 13.56 -10.14 -7.48
C VAL A 18 14.39 -11.37 -7.12
N VAL A 19 13.73 -12.39 -6.57
CA VAL A 19 14.30 -13.70 -6.28
C VAL A 19 13.72 -14.69 -7.29
N HIS A 20 14.59 -15.32 -8.07
CA HIS A 20 14.18 -16.29 -9.07
C HIS A 20 14.25 -17.71 -8.53
N HIS A 21 13.26 -18.53 -8.90
CA HIS A 21 13.28 -19.96 -8.64
C HIS A 21 14.39 -20.63 -9.47
N PRO A 22 15.12 -21.63 -8.94
CA PRO A 22 16.18 -22.34 -9.67
C PRO A 22 15.72 -22.96 -11.00
N GLY A 23 14.47 -23.42 -11.06
CA GLY A 23 13.85 -23.96 -12.27
C GLY A 23 13.29 -22.93 -13.25
N ARG A 24 13.72 -21.64 -13.14
CA ARG A 24 13.24 -20.59 -14.05
C ARG A 24 13.59 -20.92 -15.50
N ARG A 25 12.57 -20.92 -16.34
CA ARG A 25 12.71 -20.92 -17.78
C ARG A 25 12.73 -19.49 -18.30
N ARG A 26 13.80 -19.13 -19.03
CA ARG A 26 13.95 -17.77 -19.58
C ARG A 26 13.15 -17.53 -20.85
N ASP A 27 12.73 -18.61 -21.49
CA ASP A 27 11.89 -18.63 -22.69
C ASP A 27 10.38 -18.51 -22.39
N VAL A 28 10.00 -18.54 -21.11
CA VAL A 28 8.61 -18.38 -20.65
C VAL A 28 8.49 -17.07 -19.88
N MET A 29 7.65 -16.16 -20.38
CA MET A 29 7.32 -14.93 -19.66
C MET A 29 6.19 -15.22 -18.69
N MET A 30 6.46 -15.02 -17.40
CA MET A 30 5.46 -15.11 -16.34
C MET A 30 4.98 -13.70 -15.99
N PRO A 31 3.68 -13.48 -15.81
CA PRO A 31 3.11 -12.16 -15.48
C PRO A 31 3.26 -11.78 -14.00
N TYR A 32 4.22 -12.40 -13.30
CA TYR A 32 4.49 -12.15 -11.87
C TYR A 32 5.95 -12.47 -11.52
N ALA A 33 6.45 -11.84 -10.45
CA ALA A 33 7.71 -12.23 -9.84
C ALA A 33 7.50 -13.48 -8.95
N PRO A 34 8.37 -14.50 -9.03
CA PRO A 34 8.28 -15.67 -8.15
C PRO A 34 8.39 -15.31 -6.67
N ALA A 35 9.29 -14.38 -6.33
CA ALA A 35 9.40 -13.78 -5.00
C ALA A 35 10.12 -12.43 -5.08
N LEU A 36 9.83 -11.57 -4.11
CA LEU A 36 10.49 -10.28 -3.90
C LEU A 36 11.09 -10.25 -2.48
N LEU A 37 12.37 -9.90 -2.37
CA LEU A 37 13.05 -9.67 -1.12
C LEU A 37 13.15 -8.18 -0.87
N ILE A 38 12.51 -7.71 0.21
CA ILE A 38 12.56 -6.31 0.64
C ILE A 38 13.71 -6.17 1.65
N ARG A 39 14.74 -5.39 1.31
CA ARG A 39 15.88 -5.11 2.18
C ARG A 39 15.75 -3.79 2.90
N ARG A 40 15.08 -2.82 2.29
CA ARG A 40 14.85 -1.48 2.82
C ARG A 40 13.59 -0.89 2.24
N GLY A 41 12.90 -0.07 3.04
CA GLY A 41 11.66 0.61 2.70
C GLY A 41 10.65 0.50 3.83
N SER A 42 9.58 1.29 3.73
CA SER A 42 8.44 1.24 4.64
C SER A 42 7.31 0.47 3.97
N LEU A 43 6.74 -0.52 4.68
CA LEU A 43 5.60 -1.26 4.15
C LEU A 43 4.34 -0.41 4.25
N LEU A 44 3.58 -0.39 3.16
CA LEU A 44 2.25 0.20 3.05
C LEU A 44 1.26 -0.92 2.74
N PHE A 45 0.28 -1.12 3.63
CA PHE A 45 -0.81 -2.08 3.46
C PHE A 45 -2.06 -1.33 3.01
N LEU A 46 -2.66 -1.76 1.93
CA LEU A 46 -3.93 -1.24 1.46
C LEU A 46 -5.06 -2.21 1.79
N SER A 47 -6.22 -1.65 2.15
CA SER A 47 -7.47 -2.42 2.17
C SER A 47 -7.84 -2.89 0.78
N GLY A 48 -8.75 -3.86 0.69
CA GLY A 48 -9.33 -4.28 -0.59
C GLY A 48 -9.96 -3.10 -1.33
N VAL A 49 -9.68 -2.99 -2.62
CA VAL A 49 -10.18 -1.95 -3.53
C VAL A 49 -11.00 -2.60 -4.62
N THR A 50 -12.20 -2.08 -4.87
CA THR A 50 -13.12 -2.54 -5.92
C THR A 50 -13.39 -1.43 -6.92
N ALA A 51 -14.24 -1.69 -7.91
CA ALA A 51 -14.74 -0.67 -8.83
C ALA A 51 -15.70 0.34 -8.17
N ALA A 52 -16.24 0.02 -6.99
CA ALA A 52 -17.09 0.93 -6.23
C ALA A 52 -16.32 2.15 -5.72
N PRO A 53 -16.98 3.28 -5.44
CA PRO A 53 -16.35 4.41 -4.78
C PRO A 53 -15.67 3.98 -3.48
N VAL A 54 -14.43 4.44 -3.24
CA VAL A 54 -13.65 4.12 -2.02
C VAL A 54 -14.41 4.56 -0.76
N TYR A 55 -15.11 5.68 -0.84
CA TYR A 55 -15.99 6.18 0.22
C TYR A 55 -17.43 6.10 -0.25
N HIS A 56 -18.23 5.28 0.40
CA HIS A 56 -19.66 5.09 0.13
C HIS A 56 -20.45 4.98 1.44
N SER A 57 -21.77 5.08 1.34
CA SER A 57 -22.67 5.09 2.50
C SER A 57 -22.76 3.73 3.19
N HIS A 58 -22.95 3.76 4.51
CA HIS A 58 -23.31 2.59 5.31
C HIS A 58 -24.55 2.93 6.15
N PRO A 59 -25.67 2.23 5.96
CA PRO A 59 -25.93 1.15 5.00
C PRO A 59 -25.76 1.58 3.55
N HIS A 60 -25.43 0.61 2.68
CA HIS A 60 -25.21 0.86 1.26
C HIS A 60 -26.45 1.43 0.59
N ARG A 61 -26.27 2.38 -0.33
CA ARG A 61 -27.30 2.90 -1.21
C ARG A 61 -27.05 2.41 -2.61
N GLU A 62 -28.05 1.79 -3.24
CA GLU A 62 -27.91 1.12 -4.54
C GLU A 62 -27.39 2.03 -5.66
N GLU A 63 -27.74 3.33 -5.61
CA GLU A 63 -27.30 4.33 -6.58
C GLU A 63 -25.77 4.60 -6.55
N GLU A 64 -25.09 4.27 -5.44
CA GLU A 64 -23.63 4.40 -5.33
C GLU A 64 -22.89 3.25 -5.99
N PHE A 65 -23.63 2.19 -6.40
CA PHE A 65 -23.09 0.99 -7.00
C PHE A 65 -23.60 0.77 -8.43
N ASP A 66 -23.82 1.86 -9.18
CA ASP A 66 -24.09 1.79 -10.61
C ASP A 66 -22.79 1.45 -11.37
N LEU A 67 -22.41 0.18 -11.29
CA LEU A 67 -21.14 -0.34 -11.81
C LEU A 67 -21.36 -0.97 -13.19
N PRO A 68 -20.37 -0.82 -14.10
CA PRO A 68 -20.42 -1.50 -15.39
C PRO A 68 -20.51 -3.03 -15.20
N PRO A 69 -21.23 -3.72 -16.11
CA PRO A 69 -21.49 -5.16 -15.95
C PRO A 69 -20.29 -6.05 -16.29
N HIS A 70 -19.27 -5.53 -16.99
CA HIS A 70 -18.16 -6.35 -17.48
C HIS A 70 -16.89 -6.16 -16.65
N MET A 71 -16.13 -7.25 -16.52
CA MET A 71 -14.87 -7.28 -15.76
C MET A 71 -13.89 -6.22 -16.23
N ARG A 72 -13.74 -6.00 -17.52
CA ARG A 72 -12.76 -5.08 -18.08
C ARG A 72 -12.96 -3.65 -17.56
N GLU A 73 -14.18 -3.13 -17.60
CA GLU A 73 -14.51 -1.80 -17.13
C GLU A 73 -14.37 -1.70 -15.60
N GLN A 74 -14.80 -2.72 -14.88
CA GLN A 74 -14.61 -2.75 -13.43
C GLN A 74 -13.12 -2.83 -13.06
N ALA A 75 -12.31 -3.58 -13.79
CA ALA A 75 -10.87 -3.63 -13.57
C ALA A 75 -10.21 -2.26 -13.76
N VAL A 76 -10.61 -1.49 -14.78
CA VAL A 76 -10.12 -0.12 -14.98
C VAL A 76 -10.47 0.77 -13.78
N LEU A 77 -11.73 0.77 -13.33
CA LEU A 77 -12.15 1.56 -12.16
C LEU A 77 -11.41 1.13 -10.88
N THR A 78 -11.23 -0.18 -10.69
CA THR A 78 -10.48 -0.72 -9.55
C THR A 78 -9.02 -0.25 -9.58
N MET A 79 -8.36 -0.28 -10.75
CA MET A 79 -6.98 0.18 -10.89
C MET A 79 -6.84 1.69 -10.69
N GLU A 80 -7.80 2.51 -11.12
CA GLU A 80 -7.79 3.95 -10.84
C GLU A 80 -7.98 4.24 -9.35
N ASN A 81 -8.89 3.55 -8.67
CA ASN A 81 -9.07 3.67 -7.22
C ASN A 81 -7.79 3.25 -6.45
N LEU A 82 -7.16 2.16 -6.89
CA LEU A 82 -5.89 1.68 -6.33
C LEU A 82 -4.77 2.71 -6.50
N LYS A 83 -4.63 3.26 -7.70
CA LYS A 83 -3.63 4.28 -8.03
C LYS A 83 -3.79 5.52 -7.16
N GLN A 84 -5.01 6.05 -7.06
CA GLN A 84 -5.30 7.22 -6.20
C GLN A 84 -4.97 6.95 -4.73
N THR A 85 -5.25 5.75 -4.24
CA THR A 85 -4.95 5.36 -2.85
C THR A 85 -3.43 5.29 -2.61
N LEU A 86 -2.67 4.73 -3.55
CA LEU A 86 -1.21 4.71 -3.51
C LEU A 86 -0.60 6.12 -3.55
N GLU A 87 -1.09 6.97 -4.46
CA GLU A 87 -0.65 8.37 -4.60
C GLU A 87 -0.87 9.19 -3.33
N ALA A 88 -1.98 8.97 -2.62
CA ALA A 88 -2.24 9.61 -1.33
C ALA A 88 -1.17 9.28 -0.25
N ALA A 89 -0.48 8.15 -0.41
CA ALA A 89 0.64 7.73 0.44
C ALA A 89 2.02 8.08 -0.15
N GLY A 90 2.08 8.79 -1.27
CA GLY A 90 3.32 9.11 -1.99
C GLY A 90 3.94 7.91 -2.72
N CYS A 91 3.13 6.89 -3.01
CA CYS A 91 3.50 5.69 -3.74
C CYS A 91 2.88 5.67 -5.14
N THR A 92 3.35 4.75 -5.96
CA THR A 92 2.82 4.49 -7.31
C THR A 92 2.57 2.98 -7.49
N LEU A 93 2.01 2.58 -8.60
CA LEU A 93 1.86 1.16 -8.94
C LEU A 93 3.21 0.41 -9.01
N ALA A 94 4.31 1.09 -9.35
CA ALA A 94 5.65 0.52 -9.35
C ALA A 94 6.20 0.22 -7.94
N ASP A 95 5.51 0.66 -6.89
CA ASP A 95 5.87 0.38 -5.50
C ASP A 95 5.18 -0.87 -4.94
N VAL A 96 4.20 -1.42 -5.66
CA VAL A 96 3.47 -2.63 -5.27
C VAL A 96 4.40 -3.83 -5.33
N VAL A 97 4.51 -4.59 -4.24
CA VAL A 97 5.34 -5.80 -4.15
C VAL A 97 4.51 -7.07 -4.06
N SER A 98 3.27 -6.96 -3.63
CA SER A 98 2.36 -8.11 -3.54
C SER A 98 0.93 -7.67 -3.84
N ALA A 99 0.20 -8.51 -4.58
CA ALA A 99 -1.21 -8.33 -4.88
C ALA A 99 -1.98 -9.64 -4.70
N THR A 100 -3.14 -9.56 -4.06
CA THR A 100 -4.15 -10.61 -4.08
C THR A 100 -5.38 -10.08 -4.83
N ARG A 101 -5.83 -10.81 -5.83
CA ARG A 101 -6.96 -10.46 -6.69
C ARG A 101 -8.07 -11.47 -6.45
N TYR A 102 -9.22 -11.00 -6.01
CA TYR A 102 -10.41 -11.80 -5.74
C TYR A 102 -11.40 -11.56 -6.87
N LEU A 103 -11.78 -12.61 -7.60
CA LEU A 103 -12.73 -12.57 -8.70
C LEU A 103 -14.00 -13.35 -8.32
N THR A 104 -15.16 -12.88 -8.78
CA THR A 104 -16.40 -13.63 -8.63
C THR A 104 -16.62 -14.66 -9.77
N ASP A 105 -15.81 -14.58 -10.84
CA ASP A 105 -15.79 -15.51 -11.96
C ASP A 105 -14.36 -15.60 -12.54
N ALA A 106 -13.71 -16.75 -12.40
CA ALA A 106 -12.37 -16.98 -12.93
C ALA A 106 -12.32 -17.01 -14.46
N ALA A 107 -13.43 -17.25 -15.15
CA ALA A 107 -13.48 -17.19 -16.62
C ALA A 107 -13.21 -15.78 -17.17
N GLU A 108 -13.41 -14.73 -16.35
CA GLU A 108 -13.14 -13.35 -16.71
C GLU A 108 -11.68 -12.91 -16.40
N GLN A 109 -10.81 -13.82 -15.95
CA GLN A 109 -9.42 -13.51 -15.55
C GLN A 109 -8.59 -12.91 -16.68
N ASP A 110 -8.82 -13.31 -17.93
CA ASP A 110 -8.06 -12.78 -19.07
C ASP A 110 -8.35 -11.30 -19.31
N ASP A 111 -9.57 -10.84 -19.10
CA ASP A 111 -9.92 -9.42 -19.19
C ASP A 111 -9.24 -8.60 -18.08
N LEU A 112 -9.23 -9.13 -16.86
CA LEU A 112 -8.46 -8.54 -15.77
C LEU A 112 -6.97 -8.47 -16.12
N ASN A 113 -6.37 -9.56 -16.62
CA ASN A 113 -4.94 -9.62 -16.93
C ASN A 113 -4.52 -8.59 -17.99
N ARG A 114 -5.36 -8.33 -19.00
CA ARG A 114 -5.10 -7.27 -20.00
C ARG A 114 -5.05 -5.88 -19.37
N VAL A 115 -6.00 -5.56 -18.50
CA VAL A 115 -6.02 -4.28 -17.78
C VAL A 115 -4.84 -4.18 -16.82
N TRP A 116 -4.61 -5.23 -16.02
CA TRP A 116 -3.51 -5.31 -15.05
C TRP A 116 -2.15 -5.03 -15.71
N SER A 117 -1.87 -5.71 -16.83
CA SER A 117 -0.62 -5.52 -17.58
C SER A 117 -0.50 -4.13 -18.18
N ALA A 118 -1.60 -3.54 -18.66
CA ALA A 118 -1.59 -2.18 -19.20
C ALA A 118 -1.22 -1.13 -18.13
N TYR A 119 -1.63 -1.33 -16.88
CA TYR A 119 -1.33 -0.41 -15.78
C TYR A 119 0.07 -0.62 -15.17
N LEU A 120 0.54 -1.86 -15.08
CA LEU A 120 1.82 -2.17 -14.44
C LEU A 120 3.01 -2.14 -15.41
N GLY A 121 2.77 -2.27 -16.72
CA GLY A 121 3.85 -2.35 -17.72
C GLY A 121 4.81 -3.50 -17.40
N ASP A 122 6.10 -3.19 -17.28
CA ASP A 122 7.15 -4.17 -16.97
C ASP A 122 7.29 -4.47 -15.47
N HIS A 123 6.51 -3.79 -14.62
CA HIS A 123 6.55 -4.04 -13.18
C HIS A 123 5.77 -5.31 -12.83
N LEU A 124 6.45 -6.26 -12.17
CA LEU A 124 5.91 -7.57 -11.84
C LEU A 124 5.90 -7.80 -10.32
N PRO A 125 4.82 -7.49 -9.62
CA PRO A 125 4.66 -7.87 -8.21
C PRO A 125 4.45 -9.38 -8.07
N THR A 126 4.61 -9.91 -6.85
CA THR A 126 4.07 -11.24 -6.54
C THR A 126 2.54 -11.15 -6.60
N THR A 127 1.89 -12.11 -7.27
CA THR A 127 0.46 -12.03 -7.51
C THR A 127 -0.22 -13.38 -7.22
N THR A 128 -1.31 -13.33 -6.48
CA THR A 128 -2.22 -14.46 -6.26
C THR A 128 -3.60 -14.08 -6.77
N THR A 129 -4.24 -14.98 -7.51
CA THR A 129 -5.61 -14.79 -7.99
C THR A 129 -6.46 -15.95 -7.50
N VAL A 130 -7.62 -15.64 -6.93
CA VAL A 130 -8.59 -16.61 -6.43
C VAL A 130 -9.99 -16.24 -6.85
N GLU A 131 -10.80 -17.26 -7.13
CA GLU A 131 -12.24 -17.11 -7.28
C GLU A 131 -12.89 -17.18 -5.92
N VAL A 132 -13.87 -16.30 -5.68
CA VAL A 132 -14.67 -16.24 -4.47
C VAL A 132 -16.16 -16.26 -4.83
N SER A 133 -16.99 -16.79 -3.95
CA SER A 133 -18.43 -16.87 -4.19
C SER A 133 -19.10 -15.50 -4.33
N ARG A 134 -18.57 -14.48 -3.67
CA ARG A 134 -19.03 -13.09 -3.72
C ARG A 134 -18.04 -12.17 -3.03
N LEU A 135 -18.08 -10.89 -3.36
CA LEU A 135 -17.38 -9.83 -2.65
C LEU A 135 -18.29 -9.22 -1.59
N ALA A 136 -17.69 -8.84 -0.46
CA ALA A 136 -18.44 -8.28 0.67
C ALA A 136 -18.91 -6.84 0.42
N THR A 137 -18.23 -6.11 -0.45
CA THR A 137 -18.53 -4.70 -0.77
C THR A 137 -19.93 -4.57 -1.37
N HIS A 138 -20.21 -5.26 -2.49
CA HIS A 138 -21.52 -5.23 -3.14
C HIS A 138 -21.64 -6.38 -4.15
N PRO A 139 -22.86 -6.96 -4.36
CA PRO A 139 -23.06 -8.05 -5.33
C PRO A 139 -22.71 -7.71 -6.78
N ARG A 140 -22.73 -6.43 -7.18
CA ARG A 140 -22.33 -5.98 -8.52
C ARG A 140 -20.82 -5.89 -8.70
N CYS A 141 -20.03 -5.94 -7.63
CA CYS A 141 -18.58 -5.96 -7.73
C CYS A 141 -18.10 -7.32 -8.21
N LYS A 142 -17.29 -7.34 -9.27
CA LYS A 142 -16.71 -8.55 -9.86
C LYS A 142 -15.26 -8.79 -9.41
N LEU A 143 -14.60 -7.74 -8.95
CA LEU A 143 -13.17 -7.73 -8.64
C LEU A 143 -12.91 -6.94 -7.35
N GLU A 144 -12.06 -7.51 -6.50
CA GLU A 144 -11.41 -6.81 -5.40
C GLU A 144 -9.90 -7.06 -5.45
N ILE A 145 -9.09 -6.04 -5.23
CA ILE A 145 -7.62 -6.16 -5.21
C ILE A 145 -7.11 -5.63 -3.88
N SER A 146 -6.35 -6.47 -3.16
CA SER A 146 -5.58 -6.07 -1.99
C SER A 146 -4.10 -6.06 -2.33
N VAL A 147 -3.37 -5.01 -1.92
CA VAL A 147 -1.93 -4.89 -2.21
C VAL A 147 -1.11 -4.53 -0.98
N ILE A 148 0.17 -4.90 -1.06
CA ILE A 148 1.23 -4.39 -0.21
C ILE A 148 2.22 -3.66 -1.11
N ALA A 149 2.57 -2.43 -0.74
CA ALA A 149 3.57 -1.62 -1.43
C ALA A 149 4.76 -1.32 -0.52
N VAL A 150 5.88 -0.88 -1.11
CA VAL A 150 7.08 -0.46 -0.38
C VAL A 150 7.42 0.96 -0.77
N ALA A 151 7.25 1.87 0.17
CA ALA A 151 7.66 3.27 0.05
C ALA A 151 9.12 3.47 0.43
N ASP A 152 9.73 4.56 -0.03
CA ASP A 152 11.01 5.02 0.48
C ASP A 152 10.91 5.31 1.99
N SER A 153 11.97 5.01 2.73
CA SER A 153 11.96 5.25 4.17
C SER A 153 12.48 6.64 4.51
N THR A 154 11.72 7.35 5.34
CA THR A 154 12.24 8.51 6.05
C THR A 154 12.76 8.04 7.41
N PRO A 155 14.04 8.28 7.78
CA PRO A 155 14.55 7.88 9.08
C PRO A 155 13.68 8.48 10.19
N PRO A 156 13.39 7.72 11.26
CA PRO A 156 12.58 8.23 12.37
C PRO A 156 13.23 9.47 12.95
N LYS A 157 12.46 10.55 13.11
CA LYS A 157 12.93 11.76 13.82
C LYS A 157 13.48 11.33 15.17
N ARG A 158 14.81 11.52 15.41
CA ARG A 158 15.42 11.23 16.71
C ARG A 158 14.62 11.98 17.79
N ARG A 159 13.88 11.23 18.62
CA ARG A 159 13.23 11.82 19.79
C ARG A 159 14.34 12.49 20.62
N ARG A 160 14.38 13.82 20.66
CA ARG A 160 15.22 14.54 21.61
C ARG A 160 14.90 13.98 23.00
N LYS A 161 15.87 13.31 23.62
CA LYS A 161 15.77 12.95 25.04
C LYS A 161 15.49 14.26 25.79
N ARG A 162 14.29 14.41 26.32
CA ARG A 162 14.02 15.47 27.31
C ARG A 162 15.02 15.26 28.44
N SER A 163 16.00 16.13 28.55
CA SER A 163 16.86 16.16 29.74
C SER A 163 15.95 16.39 30.94
N ARG A 164 15.81 15.38 31.79
CA ARG A 164 15.23 15.58 33.12
C ARG A 164 16.12 16.57 33.84
N ARG A 165 15.70 17.82 33.94
CA ARG A 165 16.27 18.73 34.94
C ARG A 165 16.00 18.08 36.29
N VAL A 166 17.05 17.56 36.90
CA VAL A 166 17.03 17.17 38.31
C VAL A 166 16.77 18.45 39.08
N GLY A 167 15.56 18.59 39.62
CA GLY A 167 15.18 19.67 40.50
C GLY A 167 16.09 19.64 41.72
N GLY A 168 16.85 20.71 41.94
CA GLY A 168 17.69 20.87 43.13
C GLY A 168 16.82 20.77 44.38
N VAL A 169 17.19 19.82 45.25
CA VAL A 169 16.65 19.69 46.61
C VAL A 169 17.06 20.94 47.38
N ARG A 170 16.13 21.82 47.71
CA ARG A 170 16.31 22.85 48.70
C ARG A 170 16.48 22.19 50.07
N GLY A 171 17.63 22.37 50.71
CA GLY A 171 17.88 21.94 52.05
C GLY A 171 16.98 22.67 53.08
N PRO A 172 16.77 22.10 54.28
CA PRO A 172 15.86 22.66 55.26
C PRO A 172 16.46 23.92 55.88
N ASP A 173 15.66 25.00 55.87
CA ASP A 173 15.93 26.26 56.57
C ASP A 173 15.96 26.04 58.05
N ARG A 174 17.12 26.31 58.67
CA ARG A 174 17.29 26.32 60.14
C ARG A 174 16.90 27.72 60.64
N GLY A 175 15.69 27.88 61.12
CA GLY A 175 15.27 29.06 61.85
C GLY A 175 16.02 29.22 63.17
N PRO A 176 16.12 30.45 63.69
CA PRO A 176 16.98 30.81 64.83
C PRO A 176 16.39 30.30 66.18
N ARG A 177 17.30 29.79 67.02
CA ARG A 177 17.02 29.43 68.38
C ARG A 177 16.90 30.71 69.27
N ARG A 178 15.85 30.84 70.02
CA ARG A 178 15.78 31.45 71.35
C ARG A 178 14.95 30.56 72.28
#